data_1eddd6aedeffd9cc8d55099f63c16ba3
#
_entry.id   1eddd6aedeffd9cc8d55099f63c16ba3
#
_cell.length_a   1.000
_cell.length_b   1.000
_cell.length_c   1.000
_cell.angle_alpha   90.00
_cell.angle_beta   90.00
_cell.angle_gamma   90.00
#
_symmetry.space_group_name_H-M   'P 1'
#
loop_
_entity.id
_entity.type
_entity.pdbx_description
1 polymer ?
#
loop_
_entity_poly.entity_id
_entity_poly.type
_entity_poly.pdbx_seq_one_letter_code
_entity_poly.pdbx_strand_id
1 'polypeptide(L)'
;MFKHSVTLGVVAAALATPAWSQISVYIGVAPPPIRIEAPPPPPEPTVIWIGGFWAPQGEHYRWIPGHYARPPYPGAYWSGPHYVHEARGWHYQEGSWGRGDHDHGHGHGHAYGHYKDKDRDDDHGHGHHHDD
;
A
#
# COMPACT_ATOMS: atom_id res chain seq x y z
N MET A 1 -47.78 -58.23 11.97
CA MET A 1 -47.63 -56.90 11.32
C MET A 1 -46.46 -56.22 11.99
N PHE A 2 -45.24 -56.30 11.40
CA PHE A 2 -44.06 -55.61 11.91
C PHE A 2 -43.84 -54.37 11.05
N LYS A 3 -43.96 -53.19 11.67
CA LYS A 3 -43.68 -51.91 11.02
C LYS A 3 -42.21 -51.61 11.27
N HIS A 4 -41.38 -51.68 10.23
CA HIS A 4 -40.00 -51.23 10.27
C HIS A 4 -39.96 -49.74 9.97
N SER A 5 -39.67 -48.94 11.01
CA SER A 5 -39.37 -47.50 10.83
C SER A 5 -37.89 -47.35 10.44
N VAL A 6 -37.64 -46.90 9.22
CA VAL A 6 -36.29 -46.55 8.76
C VAL A 6 -36.05 -45.08 9.12
N THR A 7 -35.17 -44.87 10.09
CA THR A 7 -34.74 -43.50 10.46
C THR A 7 -33.58 -43.09 9.54
N LEU A 8 -33.84 -42.16 8.65
CA LEU A 8 -32.83 -41.59 7.75
C LEU A 8 -32.00 -40.58 8.52
N GLY A 9 -30.77 -40.94 8.88
CA GLY A 9 -29.81 -40.03 9.51
C GLY A 9 -29.17 -39.10 8.47
N VAL A 10 -29.42 -37.81 8.58
CA VAL A 10 -28.75 -36.78 7.76
C VAL A 10 -27.37 -36.53 8.40
N VAL A 11 -26.32 -36.98 7.74
CA VAL A 11 -24.94 -36.63 8.09
C VAL A 11 -24.63 -35.25 7.47
N ALA A 12 -24.60 -34.19 8.29
CA ALA A 12 -24.13 -32.88 7.89
C ALA A 12 -22.59 -32.89 7.81
N ALA A 13 -22.06 -32.96 6.61
CA ALA A 13 -20.62 -32.76 6.38
C ALA A 13 -20.28 -31.29 6.56
N ALA A 14 -19.62 -30.92 7.65
CA ALA A 14 -19.07 -29.62 7.89
C ALA A 14 -17.87 -29.39 6.92
N LEU A 15 -18.04 -28.54 5.93
CA LEU A 15 -16.95 -28.05 5.05
C LEU A 15 -16.06 -27.11 5.87
N ALA A 16 -14.95 -27.62 6.40
CA ALA A 16 -13.90 -26.80 7.00
C ALA A 16 -13.20 -26.03 5.87
N THR A 17 -13.49 -24.75 5.75
CA THR A 17 -12.73 -23.84 4.87
C THR A 17 -11.35 -23.62 5.49
N PRO A 18 -10.23 -23.79 4.74
CA PRO A 18 -8.92 -23.47 5.25
C PRO A 18 -8.86 -21.95 5.49
N ALA A 19 -8.71 -21.57 6.75
CA ALA A 19 -8.38 -20.18 7.10
C ALA A 19 -6.92 -19.94 6.68
N TRP A 20 -6.72 -19.15 5.65
CA TRP A 20 -5.39 -18.67 5.26
C TRP A 20 -4.97 -17.67 6.32
N SER A 21 -4.15 -18.12 7.27
CA SER A 21 -3.55 -17.24 8.26
C SER A 21 -2.53 -16.35 7.54
N GLN A 22 -2.84 -15.06 7.42
CA GLN A 22 -1.86 -14.07 6.97
C GLN A 22 -0.85 -13.88 8.09
N ILE A 23 0.39 -14.26 7.84
CA ILE A 23 1.49 -14.05 8.77
C ILE A 23 1.91 -12.59 8.66
N SER A 24 1.63 -11.79 9.68
CA SER A 24 2.09 -10.41 9.78
C SER A 24 3.53 -10.39 10.33
N VAL A 25 4.46 -9.79 9.58
CA VAL A 25 5.86 -9.67 9.96
C VAL A 25 6.11 -8.29 10.56
N TYR A 26 6.65 -8.25 11.79
CA TYR A 26 7.02 -7.03 12.50
C TYR A 26 8.50 -7.05 12.85
N ILE A 27 9.19 -5.93 12.64
CA ILE A 27 10.60 -5.74 12.98
C ILE A 27 10.73 -4.55 13.92
N GLY A 28 11.43 -4.73 15.05
CA GLY A 28 11.57 -3.70 16.07
C GLY A 28 12.47 -2.53 15.67
N VAL A 29 13.32 -2.71 14.65
CA VAL A 29 14.26 -1.71 14.15
C VAL A 29 13.72 -1.10 12.87
N ALA A 30 13.92 0.21 12.66
CA ALA A 30 13.52 0.90 11.44
C ALA A 30 14.22 0.31 10.20
N PRO A 31 13.51 0.22 9.05
CA PRO A 31 14.14 -0.20 7.80
C PRO A 31 15.25 0.79 7.41
N PRO A 32 16.37 0.27 6.82
CA PRO A 32 17.41 1.15 6.31
C PRO A 32 16.90 2.06 5.18
N PRO A 33 17.60 3.16 4.88
CA PRO A 33 17.25 4.00 3.74
C PRO A 33 17.21 3.21 2.44
N ILE A 34 16.25 3.52 1.59
CA ILE A 34 16.12 2.91 0.27
C ILE A 34 17.38 3.17 -0.56
N ARG A 35 17.83 2.16 -1.33
CA ARG A 35 18.92 2.30 -2.29
C ARG A 35 18.32 2.68 -3.64
N ILE A 36 18.85 3.73 -4.25
CA ILE A 36 18.45 4.13 -5.60
C ILE A 36 19.29 3.33 -6.58
N GLU A 37 18.65 2.56 -7.44
CA GLU A 37 19.27 1.76 -8.49
C GLU A 37 18.87 2.33 -9.85
N ALA A 38 19.84 2.52 -10.74
CA ALA A 38 19.56 2.84 -12.13
C ALA A 38 19.18 1.55 -12.87
N PRO A 39 17.97 1.48 -13.46
CA PRO A 39 17.59 0.29 -14.22
C PRO A 39 18.47 0.15 -15.45
N PRO A 40 19.01 -1.06 -15.74
CA PRO A 40 19.67 -1.31 -17.01
C PRO A 40 18.65 -1.22 -18.16
N PRO A 41 19.08 -1.19 -19.42
CA PRO A 41 18.15 -1.25 -20.54
C PRO A 41 17.23 -2.47 -20.45
N PRO A 42 15.91 -2.30 -20.71
CA PRO A 42 14.97 -3.41 -20.60
C PRO A 42 15.31 -4.50 -21.64
N PRO A 43 15.28 -5.78 -21.25
CA PRO A 43 15.56 -6.88 -22.17
C PRO A 43 14.49 -7.05 -23.26
N GLU A 44 13.27 -6.58 -22.99
CA GLU A 44 12.14 -6.61 -23.91
C GLU A 44 11.14 -5.49 -23.59
N PRO A 45 10.29 -5.05 -24.55
CA PRO A 45 9.37 -3.93 -24.36
C PRO A 45 8.23 -4.21 -23.37
N THR A 46 7.96 -5.48 -23.05
CA THR A 46 6.78 -5.91 -22.28
C THR A 46 7.04 -6.06 -20.79
N VAL A 47 8.24 -5.75 -20.33
CA VAL A 47 8.60 -5.82 -18.91
C VAL A 47 8.65 -4.43 -18.29
N ILE A 48 8.40 -4.38 -16.99
CA ILE A 48 8.55 -3.17 -16.19
C ILE A 48 9.67 -3.35 -15.16
N TRP A 49 10.32 -2.26 -14.79
CA TRP A 49 11.31 -2.27 -13.73
C TRP A 49 10.63 -2.24 -12.36
N ILE A 50 10.95 -3.24 -11.54
CA ILE A 50 10.61 -3.27 -10.13
C ILE A 50 11.85 -2.84 -9.37
N GLY A 51 11.77 -1.66 -8.71
CA GLY A 51 12.89 -1.15 -7.91
C GLY A 51 13.24 -2.07 -6.76
N GLY A 52 14.50 -2.04 -6.35
CA GLY A 52 14.97 -2.80 -5.19
C GLY A 52 14.30 -2.36 -3.90
N PHE A 53 14.27 -3.26 -2.92
CA PHE A 53 13.64 -3.01 -1.63
C PHE A 53 14.29 -3.81 -0.51
N TRP A 54 14.06 -3.40 0.73
CA TRP A 54 14.46 -4.15 1.90
C TRP A 54 13.37 -5.16 2.25
N ALA A 55 13.72 -6.44 2.25
CA ALA A 55 12.85 -7.53 2.69
C ALA A 55 13.17 -7.92 4.14
N PRO A 56 12.18 -8.35 4.93
CA PRO A 56 12.43 -8.87 6.27
C PRO A 56 13.18 -10.20 6.20
N GLN A 57 14.16 -10.36 7.10
CA GLN A 57 14.89 -11.61 7.29
C GLN A 57 15.12 -11.82 8.80
N GLY A 58 14.17 -12.47 9.47
CA GLY A 58 14.14 -12.53 10.92
C GLY A 58 13.97 -11.13 11.52
N GLU A 59 14.88 -10.72 12.40
CA GLU A 59 14.91 -9.40 13.03
C GLU A 59 15.70 -8.35 12.21
N HIS A 60 16.18 -8.71 11.03
CA HIS A 60 17.02 -7.90 10.18
C HIS A 60 16.38 -7.64 8.81
N TYR A 61 17.06 -6.84 8.01
CA TYR A 61 16.65 -6.53 6.65
C TYR A 61 17.67 -7.06 5.65
N ARG A 62 17.18 -7.61 4.52
CA ARG A 62 17.98 -8.01 3.38
C ARG A 62 17.57 -7.18 2.16
N TRP A 63 18.55 -6.63 1.47
CA TRP A 63 18.28 -5.93 0.21
C TRP A 63 17.94 -6.92 -0.89
N ILE A 64 16.82 -6.69 -1.55
CA ILE A 64 16.44 -7.38 -2.79
C ILE A 64 16.71 -6.40 -3.91
N PRO A 65 17.64 -6.71 -4.83
CA PRO A 65 17.94 -5.84 -5.96
C PRO A 65 16.73 -5.64 -6.90
N GLY A 66 16.70 -4.50 -7.57
CA GLY A 66 15.72 -4.26 -8.61
C GLY A 66 15.86 -5.26 -9.75
N HIS A 67 14.75 -5.54 -10.40
CA HIS A 67 14.69 -6.48 -11.51
C HIS A 67 13.54 -6.15 -12.47
N TYR A 68 13.62 -6.67 -13.68
CA TYR A 68 12.52 -6.61 -14.62
C TYR A 68 11.53 -7.74 -14.38
N ALA A 69 10.24 -7.41 -14.42
CA ALA A 69 9.15 -8.38 -14.32
C ALA A 69 8.10 -8.13 -15.41
N ARG A 70 7.51 -9.21 -15.88
CA ARG A 70 6.40 -9.14 -16.84
C ARG A 70 5.09 -8.96 -16.07
N PRO A 71 4.28 -7.93 -16.40
CA PRO A 71 2.94 -7.82 -15.83
C PRO A 71 2.11 -9.07 -16.11
N PRO A 72 1.36 -9.59 -15.13
CA PRO A 72 0.60 -10.84 -15.30
C PRO A 72 -0.59 -10.71 -16.26
N TYR A 73 -1.03 -9.49 -16.54
CA TYR A 73 -2.11 -9.18 -17.49
C TYR A 73 -1.96 -7.75 -18.01
N PRO A 74 -2.57 -7.41 -19.16
CA PRO A 74 -2.56 -6.04 -19.68
C PRO A 74 -3.14 -5.03 -18.68
N GLY A 75 -2.46 -3.91 -18.50
CA GLY A 75 -2.87 -2.87 -17.55
C GLY A 75 -2.56 -3.18 -16.08
N ALA A 76 -1.84 -4.27 -15.77
CA ALA A 76 -1.37 -4.51 -14.42
C ALA A 76 -0.33 -3.44 -14.03
N TYR A 77 -0.45 -2.93 -12.80
CA TYR A 77 0.56 -2.08 -12.19
C TYR A 77 1.15 -2.73 -10.94
N TRP A 78 2.40 -2.44 -10.67
CA TRP A 78 3.09 -2.94 -9.48
C TRP A 78 3.00 -1.94 -8.33
N SER A 79 2.49 -2.39 -7.19
CA SER A 79 2.57 -1.68 -5.92
C SER A 79 3.70 -2.29 -5.11
N GLY A 80 4.77 -1.52 -4.90
CA GLY A 80 5.96 -2.01 -4.21
C GLY A 80 5.72 -2.32 -2.73
N PRO A 81 6.54 -3.19 -2.14
CA PRO A 81 6.47 -3.47 -0.71
C PRO A 81 6.85 -2.22 0.09
N HIS A 82 6.27 -2.08 1.27
CA HIS A 82 6.52 -0.94 2.16
C HIS A 82 6.39 -1.33 3.63
N TYR A 83 6.83 -0.44 4.50
CA TYR A 83 6.77 -0.61 5.95
C TYR A 83 5.88 0.45 6.57
N VAL A 84 5.02 0.02 7.50
CA VAL A 84 4.19 0.91 8.33
C VAL A 84 4.65 0.80 9.76
N HIS A 85 4.93 1.94 10.42
CA HIS A 85 5.28 1.96 11.83
C HIS A 85 4.02 1.84 12.69
N GLU A 86 3.96 0.79 13.49
CA GLU A 86 2.86 0.47 14.39
C GLU A 86 3.36 0.28 15.83
N ALA A 87 2.44 0.07 16.78
CA ALA A 87 2.79 -0.12 18.19
C ALA A 87 3.73 -1.33 18.45
N ARG A 88 3.70 -2.35 17.59
CA ARG A 88 4.54 -3.55 17.68
C ARG A 88 5.85 -3.46 16.90
N GLY A 89 6.12 -2.35 16.22
CA GLY A 89 7.28 -2.14 15.38
C GLY A 89 6.91 -1.86 13.92
N TRP A 90 7.83 -2.14 13.02
CA TRP A 90 7.66 -1.92 11.59
C TRP A 90 7.00 -3.12 10.93
N HIS A 91 5.75 -2.93 10.53
CA HIS A 91 4.96 -3.92 9.82
C HIS A 91 5.31 -3.93 8.34
N TYR A 92 5.76 -5.07 7.83
CA TYR A 92 6.05 -5.28 6.42
C TYR A 92 4.78 -5.59 5.65
N GLN A 93 4.54 -4.84 4.60
CA GLN A 93 3.49 -5.11 3.63
C GLN A 93 4.11 -5.52 2.30
N GLU A 94 3.75 -6.69 1.81
CA GLU A 94 4.28 -7.22 0.57
C GLU A 94 3.81 -6.42 -0.64
N GLY A 95 4.68 -6.36 -1.67
CA GLY A 95 4.28 -5.79 -2.95
C GLY A 95 3.31 -6.70 -3.70
N SER A 96 2.44 -6.10 -4.49
CA SER A 96 1.42 -6.82 -5.24
C SER A 96 1.13 -6.20 -6.60
N TRP A 97 0.60 -7.02 -7.52
CA TRP A 97 0.07 -6.55 -8.79
C TRP A 97 -1.38 -6.10 -8.62
N GLY A 98 -1.64 -4.84 -8.96
CA GLY A 98 -2.98 -4.27 -9.02
C GLY A 98 -3.52 -4.20 -10.44
N ARG A 99 -4.85 -4.12 -10.58
CA ARG A 99 -5.50 -3.79 -11.85
C ARG A 99 -5.60 -2.29 -11.98
N GLY A 100 -5.29 -1.77 -13.16
CA GLY A 100 -5.48 -0.36 -13.48
C GLY A 100 -6.93 -0.03 -13.77
N ASP A 101 -7.81 -0.28 -12.85
CA ASP A 101 -9.09 0.40 -12.83
C ASP A 101 -8.76 1.82 -12.39
N HIS A 102 -8.91 2.77 -13.30
CA HIS A 102 -8.77 4.20 -13.02
C HIS A 102 -9.94 4.68 -12.16
N ASP A 103 -10.16 4.00 -11.04
CA ASP A 103 -10.97 4.58 -9.99
C ASP A 103 -10.08 5.63 -9.32
N HIS A 104 -10.31 6.87 -9.72
CA HIS A 104 -9.75 8.04 -9.06
C HIS A 104 -10.33 8.11 -7.65
N GLY A 105 -9.95 7.14 -6.81
CA GLY A 105 -10.14 7.25 -5.39
C GLY A 105 -9.45 8.54 -4.95
N HIS A 106 -10.24 9.55 -4.63
CA HIS A 106 -9.80 10.78 -4.00
C HIS A 106 -9.13 10.41 -2.66
N GLY A 107 -7.88 9.99 -2.74
CA GLY A 107 -7.01 9.91 -1.59
C GLY A 107 -6.86 11.34 -1.08
N HIS A 108 -7.53 11.67 0.00
CA HIS A 108 -7.26 12.88 0.77
C HIS A 108 -5.83 12.76 1.34
N GLY A 109 -4.86 13.09 0.49
CA GLY A 109 -3.52 13.37 0.95
C GLY A 109 -3.59 14.61 1.81
N HIS A 110 -3.47 14.44 3.12
CA HIS A 110 -3.21 15.54 4.02
C HIS A 110 -1.83 16.12 3.66
N ALA A 111 -1.84 17.14 2.82
CA ALA A 111 -0.68 17.99 2.61
C ALA A 111 -0.43 18.76 3.90
N TYR A 112 0.52 18.29 4.70
CA TYR A 112 1.14 19.10 5.74
C TYR A 112 1.94 20.20 5.07
N GLY A 113 1.56 21.45 5.31
CA GLY A 113 2.39 22.59 4.96
C GLY A 113 1.65 23.77 4.37
N HIS A 114 0.68 24.34 5.06
CA HIS A 114 0.34 25.74 4.89
C HIS A 114 0.78 26.48 6.15
N TYR A 115 2.02 26.99 6.13
CA TYR A 115 2.38 28.14 6.92
C TYR A 115 1.65 29.34 6.32
N LYS A 116 0.61 29.79 6.99
CA LYS A 116 -0.10 31.00 6.66
C LYS A 116 0.56 32.11 7.48
N ASP A 117 1.51 32.80 6.88
CA ASP A 117 1.97 34.08 7.37
C ASP A 117 0.81 35.07 7.28
N LYS A 118 0.22 35.33 8.45
CA LYS A 118 -0.64 36.47 8.68
C LYS A 118 0.25 37.57 9.25
N ASP A 119 0.63 38.51 8.45
CA ASP A 119 0.95 39.87 8.89
C ASP A 119 1.07 40.72 7.64
N ARG A 120 0.02 41.47 7.35
CA ARG A 120 0.09 42.80 6.77
C ARG A 120 -1.24 43.47 6.92
N ASP A 121 -1.31 44.25 7.99
CA ASP A 121 -2.24 45.33 8.16
C ASP A 121 -1.89 46.38 7.13
N ASP A 122 -2.70 46.55 6.10
CA ASP A 122 -2.66 47.71 5.25
C ASP A 122 -3.88 48.56 5.57
N ASP A 123 -3.62 49.52 6.46
CA ASP A 123 -4.39 50.70 6.77
C ASP A 123 -4.51 51.57 5.51
N HIS A 124 -5.67 51.58 4.89
CA HIS A 124 -6.05 52.54 3.87
C HIS A 124 -7.03 53.55 4.45
N GLY A 125 -6.46 54.63 4.98
CA GLY A 125 -7.16 55.84 5.34
C GLY A 125 -7.94 56.43 4.17
N HIS A 126 -9.23 56.58 4.37
CA HIS A 126 -10.12 57.36 3.52
C HIS A 126 -9.89 58.84 3.78
N GLY A 127 -9.26 59.51 2.83
CA GLY A 127 -9.26 60.94 2.75
C GLY A 127 -10.44 61.45 1.94
N HIS A 128 -11.43 62.01 2.61
CA HIS A 128 -12.44 62.86 2.02
C HIS A 128 -11.82 64.22 1.68
N HIS A 129 -11.92 64.64 0.46
CA HIS A 129 -11.83 66.07 0.09
C HIS A 129 -13.14 66.45 -0.56
N HIS A 130 -13.87 67.31 0.18
CA HIS A 130 -14.77 68.34 -0.31
C HIS A 130 -13.91 69.50 -0.79
N ASP A 131 -14.31 70.12 -1.89
CA ASP A 131 -14.53 71.57 -1.97
C ASP A 131 -14.54 72.04 -3.43
N ASP A 132 -15.62 72.73 -3.72
CA ASP A 132 -15.90 73.87 -4.62
C ASP A 132 -15.73 73.68 -6.10
#